data_aef0c9dc31c93735561c9785a3316e47
#
_entry.id   aef0c9dc31c93735561c9785a3316e47
#
_cell.length_a   1.000
_cell.length_b   1.000
_cell.length_c   1.000
_cell.angle_alpha   90.00
_cell.angle_beta   90.00
_cell.angle_gamma   90.00
#
_symmetry.space_group_name_H-M   'P 1'
#
loop_
_entity.id
_entity.type
_entity.pdbx_description
1 polymer ?
#
loop_
_entity_poly.entity_id
_entity_poly.type
_entity_poly.pdbx_seq_one_letter_code
_entity_poly.pdbx_strand_id
1 'polypeptide(L)'
;MAIFWRHSALAHRHAEIGGELEDWNGMGTAWFYDHTPERAKADYEAIRTKAGLMDVSGLKKVHVTGPDAAYVIDRVTTRNVEKIAPGRSTYASILNSDGKFIDDCIIYHLAVNSWLVVHGTGTGMEQLTSVAAAKNCTVLMDDDLHDMSLQGPKSVDILAGEIPGIRDLAYFGLMQTRLFGRDVMISRTGYTGERGYEIFCRGKDAVHIWDNVLEKGGDDVRPTQFSTLDMLRIESYLLFYPGDNSETFPFDDEPCGDTLWELGLDFTVSPDKEGFIGAENHYASKGKERFKIFGVKLCDSMDQMEMFARVHADGKDVGVITYGLSSE
;
A
#
# COMPACT_ATOMS: atom_id res chain seq x y z
N MET A 1 -18.88 -4.17 -19.71
CA MET A 1 -18.95 -3.33 -18.50
C MET A 1 -18.45 -4.20 -17.37
N ALA A 2 -17.33 -3.84 -16.75
CA ALA A 2 -16.80 -4.57 -15.61
C ALA A 2 -17.82 -4.48 -14.45
N ILE A 3 -18.05 -5.60 -13.77
CA ILE A 3 -18.93 -5.64 -12.60
C ILE A 3 -18.03 -5.67 -11.38
N PHE A 4 -18.02 -4.59 -10.62
CA PHE A 4 -17.34 -4.51 -9.35
C PHE A 4 -18.29 -4.92 -8.22
N TRP A 5 -17.83 -5.75 -7.30
CA TRP A 5 -18.64 -6.19 -6.15
C TRP A 5 -18.43 -5.32 -4.91
N ARG A 6 -17.41 -4.44 -4.95
CA ARG A 6 -17.13 -3.37 -4.00
C ARG A 6 -17.23 -2.02 -4.72
N HIS A 7 -17.71 -0.99 -4.05
CA HIS A 7 -17.93 0.32 -4.67
C HIS A 7 -17.32 1.43 -3.82
N SER A 8 -16.52 2.27 -4.45
CA SER A 8 -16.09 3.53 -3.85
C SER A 8 -17.21 4.57 -3.92
N ALA A 9 -17.45 5.27 -2.82
CA ALA A 9 -18.35 6.42 -2.78
C ALA A 9 -17.87 7.56 -3.70
N LEU A 10 -16.59 7.54 -4.12
CA LEU A 10 -15.97 8.51 -5.01
C LEU A 10 -16.14 8.17 -6.49
N ALA A 11 -16.72 7.02 -6.85
CA ALA A 11 -16.79 6.55 -8.24
C ALA A 11 -17.40 7.60 -9.20
N HIS A 12 -18.44 8.34 -8.77
CA HIS A 12 -19.04 9.39 -9.60
C HIS A 12 -18.12 10.62 -9.73
N ARG A 13 -17.31 10.96 -8.73
CA ARG A 13 -16.31 12.03 -8.82
C ARG A 13 -15.20 11.66 -9.81
N HIS A 14 -14.79 10.41 -9.83
CA HIS A 14 -13.84 9.91 -10.82
C HIS A 14 -14.43 9.99 -12.23
N ALA A 15 -15.69 9.58 -12.42
CA ALA A 15 -16.35 9.66 -13.71
C ALA A 15 -16.49 11.11 -14.23
N GLU A 16 -16.77 12.09 -13.36
CA GLU A 16 -16.89 13.52 -13.73
C GLU A 16 -15.58 14.10 -14.32
N ILE A 17 -14.42 13.54 -13.97
CA ILE A 17 -13.11 13.97 -14.47
C ILE A 17 -12.49 13.00 -15.47
N GLY A 18 -13.32 12.12 -16.08
CA GLY A 18 -12.92 11.17 -17.12
C GLY A 18 -12.29 9.88 -16.60
N GLY A 19 -12.52 9.52 -15.34
CA GLY A 19 -11.92 8.35 -14.72
C GLY A 19 -12.37 7.03 -15.35
N GLU A 20 -11.40 6.23 -15.78
CA GLU A 20 -11.59 4.84 -16.18
C GLU A 20 -11.37 3.97 -14.94
N LEU A 21 -12.43 3.20 -14.60
CA LEU A 21 -12.39 2.33 -13.43
C LEU A 21 -11.94 0.94 -13.83
N GLU A 22 -10.87 0.47 -13.20
CA GLU A 22 -10.39 -0.90 -13.29
C GLU A 22 -10.59 -1.66 -11.97
N ASP A 23 -10.60 -2.98 -12.05
CA ASP A 23 -10.74 -3.83 -10.87
C ASP A 23 -9.46 -3.82 -10.03
N TRP A 24 -9.59 -3.39 -8.78
CA TRP A 24 -8.57 -3.58 -7.76
C TRP A 24 -9.20 -4.14 -6.49
N ASN A 25 -8.94 -5.39 -6.19
CA ASN A 25 -9.53 -6.12 -5.07
C ASN A 25 -11.08 -6.14 -5.09
N GLY A 26 -11.67 -6.19 -6.27
CA GLY A 26 -13.12 -6.15 -6.47
C GLY A 26 -13.73 -4.76 -6.46
N MET A 27 -12.94 -3.70 -6.24
CA MET A 27 -13.39 -2.30 -6.26
C MET A 27 -13.01 -1.62 -7.57
N GLY A 28 -13.95 -0.90 -8.17
CA GLY A 28 -13.66 -0.02 -9.30
C GLY A 28 -12.79 1.15 -8.85
N THR A 29 -11.51 1.10 -9.21
CA THR A 29 -10.50 2.10 -8.88
C THR A 29 -10.19 2.96 -10.10
N ALA A 30 -10.04 4.27 -9.93
CA ALA A 30 -9.70 5.20 -11.00
C ALA A 30 -8.24 4.99 -11.44
N TRP A 31 -8.03 4.01 -12.32
CA TRP A 31 -6.72 3.64 -12.81
C TRP A 31 -6.12 4.72 -13.69
N PHE A 32 -6.93 5.25 -14.61
CA PHE A 32 -6.59 6.38 -15.46
C PHE A 32 -7.67 7.44 -15.43
N TYR A 33 -7.29 8.70 -15.51
CA TYR A 33 -8.15 9.81 -15.90
C TYR A 33 -7.87 10.22 -17.35
N ASP A 34 -6.66 9.93 -17.83
CA ASP A 34 -6.21 10.16 -19.18
C ASP A 34 -4.95 9.29 -19.42
N HIS A 35 -4.82 8.71 -20.60
CA HIS A 35 -3.69 7.87 -21.00
C HIS A 35 -2.51 8.66 -21.59
N THR A 36 -2.59 10.00 -21.63
CA THR A 36 -1.52 10.82 -22.17
C THR A 36 -0.29 10.84 -21.27
N PRO A 37 0.93 10.83 -21.82
CA PRO A 37 2.15 11.00 -21.04
C PRO A 37 2.15 12.32 -20.24
N GLU A 38 1.56 13.38 -20.81
CA GLU A 38 1.43 14.70 -20.17
C GLU A 38 0.61 14.60 -18.87
N ARG A 39 -0.43 13.78 -18.85
CA ARG A 39 -1.23 13.56 -17.64
C ARG A 39 -0.40 12.84 -16.58
N ALA A 40 0.26 11.74 -16.92
CA ALA A 40 1.09 10.98 -16.01
C ALA A 40 2.22 11.84 -15.42
N LYS A 41 2.89 12.66 -16.27
CA LYS A 41 3.91 13.60 -15.85
C LYS A 41 3.37 14.66 -14.89
N ALA A 42 2.23 15.26 -15.22
CA ALA A 42 1.63 16.29 -14.38
C ALA A 42 1.17 15.76 -13.00
N ASP A 43 0.71 14.50 -12.93
CA ASP A 43 0.36 13.85 -11.66
C ASP A 43 1.61 13.51 -10.84
N TYR A 44 2.66 13.01 -11.49
CA TYR A 44 3.96 12.77 -10.89
C TYR A 44 4.56 14.06 -10.30
N GLU A 45 4.66 15.12 -11.12
CA GLU A 45 5.17 16.43 -10.68
C GLU A 45 4.37 17.03 -9.53
N ALA A 46 3.04 16.86 -9.55
CA ALA A 46 2.19 17.33 -8.45
C ALA A 46 2.57 16.65 -7.13
N ILE A 47 2.77 15.34 -7.13
CA ILE A 47 3.15 14.60 -5.92
C ILE A 47 4.57 14.96 -5.47
N ARG A 48 5.52 15.19 -6.40
CA ARG A 48 6.91 15.56 -6.07
C ARG A 48 7.07 17.00 -5.57
N THR A 49 6.25 17.94 -6.07
CA THR A 49 6.45 19.38 -5.81
C THR A 49 5.31 20.06 -5.07
N LYS A 50 4.12 19.49 -5.11
CA LYS A 50 2.88 20.01 -4.53
C LYS A 50 2.17 18.92 -3.71
N ALA A 51 0.97 18.51 -4.12
CA ALA A 51 0.25 17.38 -3.58
C ALA A 51 -0.62 16.69 -4.64
N GLY A 52 -0.72 15.37 -4.55
CA GLY A 52 -1.71 14.58 -5.26
C GLY A 52 -2.71 13.96 -4.29
N LEU A 53 -3.97 13.90 -4.69
CA LEU A 53 -5.04 13.22 -3.95
C LEU A 53 -5.52 12.02 -4.76
N MET A 54 -5.49 10.84 -4.17
CA MET A 54 -5.81 9.57 -4.83
C MET A 54 -6.79 8.75 -3.98
N ASP A 55 -7.75 8.11 -4.62
CA ASP A 55 -8.61 7.12 -3.97
C ASP A 55 -7.93 5.74 -3.97
N VAL A 56 -7.53 5.29 -2.80
CA VAL A 56 -6.94 3.97 -2.57
C VAL A 56 -7.88 3.06 -1.77
N SER A 57 -9.17 3.32 -1.82
CA SER A 57 -10.19 2.56 -1.10
C SER A 57 -10.29 1.09 -1.52
N GLY A 58 -9.67 0.71 -2.65
CA GLY A 58 -9.54 -0.69 -3.07
C GLY A 58 -8.73 -1.56 -2.11
N LEU A 59 -7.85 -0.99 -1.27
CA LEU A 59 -7.21 -1.72 -0.17
C LEU A 59 -8.26 -2.39 0.71
N LYS A 60 -7.93 -3.56 1.25
CA LYS A 60 -8.77 -4.27 2.21
C LYS A 60 -8.50 -3.74 3.61
N LYS A 61 -9.49 -3.22 4.29
CA LYS A 61 -9.44 -2.67 5.65
C LYS A 61 -10.08 -3.66 6.61
N VAL A 62 -9.26 -4.34 7.41
CA VAL A 62 -9.68 -5.44 8.27
C VAL A 62 -9.55 -5.05 9.73
N HIS A 63 -10.67 -4.86 10.41
CA HIS A 63 -10.69 -4.70 11.86
C HIS A 63 -10.43 -6.03 12.55
N VAL A 64 -9.52 -6.02 13.51
CA VAL A 64 -9.25 -7.14 14.41
C VAL A 64 -9.42 -6.63 15.81
N THR A 65 -10.48 -7.10 16.49
CA THR A 65 -10.89 -6.56 17.80
C THR A 65 -11.16 -7.67 18.80
N GLY A 66 -10.82 -7.43 20.05
CA GLY A 66 -11.02 -8.38 21.15
C GLY A 66 -9.75 -8.67 21.93
N PRO A 67 -9.84 -9.39 23.06
CA PRO A 67 -8.72 -9.68 23.94
C PRO A 67 -7.55 -10.39 23.24
N ASP A 68 -7.82 -11.25 22.25
CA ASP A 68 -6.81 -12.00 21.53
C ASP A 68 -6.39 -11.34 20.19
N ALA A 69 -6.86 -10.12 19.90
CA ALA A 69 -6.58 -9.44 18.62
C ALA A 69 -5.07 -9.27 18.36
N ALA A 70 -4.31 -8.80 19.35
CA ALA A 70 -2.87 -8.64 19.24
C ALA A 70 -2.18 -9.98 18.95
N TYR A 71 -2.57 -11.06 19.62
CA TYR A 71 -2.04 -12.40 19.38
C TYR A 71 -2.30 -12.86 17.93
N VAL A 72 -3.53 -12.65 17.42
CA VAL A 72 -3.89 -13.06 16.05
C VAL A 72 -3.03 -12.33 15.02
N ILE A 73 -2.89 -11.01 15.16
CA ILE A 73 -2.05 -10.21 14.25
C ILE A 73 -0.58 -10.61 14.39
N ASP A 74 -0.09 -10.78 15.61
CA ASP A 74 1.29 -11.18 15.89
C ASP A 74 1.63 -12.55 15.29
N ARG A 75 0.69 -13.49 15.29
CA ARG A 75 0.84 -14.82 14.69
C ARG A 75 0.86 -14.80 13.17
N VAL A 76 0.13 -13.87 12.53
CA VAL A 76 0.00 -13.78 11.07
C VAL A 76 1.11 -12.94 10.45
N THR A 77 1.61 -11.93 11.16
CA THR A 77 2.54 -10.95 10.60
C THR A 77 3.96 -11.08 11.15
N THR A 78 4.92 -10.55 10.42
CA THR A 78 6.34 -10.59 10.76
C THR A 78 6.77 -9.58 11.84
N ARG A 79 5.89 -8.66 12.24
CA ARG A 79 6.18 -7.66 13.28
C ARG A 79 5.85 -8.17 14.70
N ASN A 80 6.60 -7.71 15.67
CA ASN A 80 6.24 -7.87 17.06
C ASN A 80 5.16 -6.83 17.42
N VAL A 81 3.91 -7.28 17.46
CA VAL A 81 2.72 -6.44 17.62
C VAL A 81 2.67 -5.78 19.00
N GLU A 82 3.20 -6.43 20.04
CA GLU A 82 3.25 -5.87 21.39
C GLU A 82 4.09 -4.58 21.49
N LYS A 83 5.02 -4.38 20.54
CA LYS A 83 5.85 -3.17 20.47
C LYS A 83 5.20 -2.00 19.77
N ILE A 84 4.01 -2.17 19.20
CA ILE A 84 3.26 -1.11 18.52
C ILE A 84 2.38 -0.39 19.54
N ALA A 85 2.77 0.80 19.95
CA ALA A 85 1.98 1.59 20.89
C ALA A 85 0.64 2.06 20.26
N PRO A 86 -0.42 2.28 21.05
CA PRO A 86 -1.63 2.95 20.57
C PRO A 86 -1.30 4.29 19.88
N GLY A 87 -1.97 4.59 18.76
CA GLY A 87 -1.66 5.78 17.95
C GLY A 87 -0.45 5.60 17.03
N ARG A 88 0.04 4.36 16.86
CA ARG A 88 1.14 4.02 15.95
C ARG A 88 0.72 2.95 14.96
N SER A 89 1.42 2.93 13.84
CA SER A 89 1.30 1.87 12.84
C SER A 89 2.67 1.31 12.47
N THR A 90 2.69 0.22 11.73
CA THR A 90 3.93 -0.37 11.20
C THR A 90 3.64 -1.16 9.92
N TYR A 91 4.62 -1.18 9.03
CA TYR A 91 4.60 -2.04 7.85
C TYR A 91 5.06 -3.45 8.21
N ALA A 92 4.38 -4.47 7.70
CA ALA A 92 4.65 -5.88 7.96
C ALA A 92 4.43 -6.74 6.72
N SER A 93 5.11 -7.87 6.66
CA SER A 93 4.86 -8.93 5.68
C SER A 93 4.01 -10.04 6.27
N ILE A 94 3.29 -10.74 5.39
CA ILE A 94 2.50 -11.93 5.69
C ILE A 94 3.06 -13.08 4.85
N LEU A 95 3.34 -14.22 5.50
CA LEU A 95 3.89 -15.41 4.86
C LEU A 95 2.92 -16.58 4.94
N ASN A 96 3.03 -17.52 3.99
CA ASN A 96 2.41 -18.83 4.13
C ASN A 96 3.26 -19.76 5.02
N SER A 97 2.77 -20.98 5.25
CA SER A 97 3.48 -22.01 6.06
C SER A 97 4.87 -22.35 5.52
N ASP A 98 5.09 -22.18 4.22
CA ASP A 98 6.37 -22.49 3.57
C ASP A 98 7.38 -21.35 3.65
N GLY A 99 7.04 -20.26 4.36
CA GLY A 99 7.87 -19.08 4.52
C GLY A 99 7.91 -18.18 3.28
N LYS A 100 6.94 -18.34 2.38
CA LYS A 100 6.81 -17.54 1.16
C LYS A 100 5.91 -16.34 1.39
N PHE A 101 6.28 -15.22 0.80
CA PHE A 101 5.53 -13.96 0.85
C PHE A 101 4.21 -14.09 0.10
N ILE A 102 3.11 -13.71 0.75
CA ILE A 102 1.77 -13.79 0.17
C ILE A 102 0.98 -12.51 0.28
N ASP A 103 1.46 -11.55 1.07
CA ASP A 103 0.87 -10.22 1.19
C ASP A 103 1.75 -9.31 2.05
N ASP A 104 1.49 -8.02 1.99
CA ASP A 104 1.98 -7.05 2.94
C ASP A 104 0.83 -6.23 3.54
N CYS A 105 1.11 -5.57 4.65
CA CYS A 105 0.09 -4.77 5.31
C CYS A 105 0.69 -3.64 6.14
N ILE A 106 -0.16 -2.64 6.41
CA ILE A 106 0.05 -1.69 7.50
C ILE A 106 -0.84 -2.12 8.67
N ILE A 107 -0.23 -2.29 9.83
CA ILE A 107 -0.92 -2.60 11.09
C ILE A 107 -1.09 -1.31 11.88
N TYR A 108 -2.31 -0.90 12.18
CA TYR A 108 -2.66 0.30 12.96
C TYR A 108 -3.16 -0.12 14.34
N HIS A 109 -2.53 0.37 15.40
CA HIS A 109 -2.99 0.18 16.78
C HIS A 109 -3.93 1.33 17.15
N LEU A 110 -5.24 1.09 17.04
CA LEU A 110 -6.26 2.12 17.24
C LEU A 110 -6.50 2.42 18.71
N ALA A 111 -6.66 1.37 19.52
CA ALA A 111 -6.91 1.44 20.96
C ALA A 111 -6.63 0.07 21.60
N VAL A 112 -6.79 -0.05 22.90
CA VAL A 112 -6.68 -1.34 23.61
C VAL A 112 -7.60 -2.36 22.95
N ASN A 113 -7.05 -3.52 22.58
CA ASN A 113 -7.74 -4.61 21.89
C ASN A 113 -8.45 -4.22 20.58
N SER A 114 -8.03 -3.13 19.94
CA SER A 114 -8.63 -2.62 18.69
C SER A 114 -7.55 -2.27 17.68
N TRP A 115 -7.56 -2.98 16.56
CA TRP A 115 -6.59 -2.89 15.51
C TRP A 115 -7.26 -2.78 14.15
N LEU A 116 -6.57 -2.14 13.22
CA LEU A 116 -6.91 -2.15 11.80
C LEU A 116 -5.69 -2.69 11.04
N VAL A 117 -5.91 -3.68 10.20
CA VAL A 117 -4.91 -4.20 9.26
C VAL A 117 -5.36 -3.83 7.86
N VAL A 118 -4.55 -3.02 7.17
CA VAL A 118 -4.82 -2.60 5.79
C VAL A 118 -3.84 -3.34 4.89
N HIS A 119 -4.37 -4.12 3.93
CA HIS A 119 -3.57 -4.95 3.05
C HIS A 119 -4.07 -4.92 1.61
N GLY A 120 -3.25 -5.44 0.70
CA GLY A 120 -3.50 -5.40 -0.74
C GLY A 120 -4.26 -6.59 -1.29
N THR A 121 -3.72 -7.15 -2.36
CA THR A 121 -4.36 -8.20 -3.19
C THR A 121 -4.26 -9.59 -2.58
N GLY A 122 -3.28 -9.82 -1.70
CA GLY A 122 -3.01 -11.14 -1.14
C GLY A 122 -4.07 -11.68 -0.18
N THR A 123 -3.71 -12.75 0.54
CA THR A 123 -4.61 -13.55 1.39
C THR A 123 -4.49 -13.23 2.88
N GLY A 124 -4.13 -11.99 3.21
CA GLY A 124 -3.97 -11.55 4.60
C GLY A 124 -5.22 -11.72 5.46
N MET A 125 -6.40 -11.36 4.94
CA MET A 125 -7.67 -11.50 5.65
C MET A 125 -8.00 -12.96 5.95
N GLU A 126 -7.78 -13.85 5.01
CA GLU A 126 -8.03 -15.29 5.15
C GLU A 126 -7.17 -15.89 6.25
N GLN A 127 -5.90 -15.50 6.32
CA GLN A 127 -5.00 -15.94 7.40
C GLN A 127 -5.41 -15.39 8.76
N LEU A 128 -5.74 -14.10 8.85
CA LEU A 128 -6.27 -13.50 10.09
C LEU A 128 -7.51 -14.24 10.58
N THR A 129 -8.46 -14.50 9.68
CA THR A 129 -9.69 -15.22 9.98
C THR A 129 -9.43 -16.65 10.46
N SER A 130 -8.51 -17.35 9.81
CA SER A 130 -8.14 -18.73 10.16
C SER A 130 -7.53 -18.81 11.57
N VAL A 131 -6.61 -17.91 11.91
CA VAL A 131 -5.99 -17.86 13.24
C VAL A 131 -6.99 -17.43 14.31
N ALA A 132 -7.91 -16.52 13.96
CA ALA A 132 -8.95 -16.01 14.87
C ALA A 132 -10.02 -17.05 15.24
N ALA A 133 -10.23 -18.09 14.43
CA ALA A 133 -11.34 -19.05 14.58
C ALA A 133 -11.43 -19.70 15.97
N ALA A 134 -10.29 -19.85 16.66
CA ALA A 134 -10.21 -20.44 18.01
C ALA A 134 -9.83 -19.40 19.09
N LYS A 135 -10.05 -18.10 18.82
CA LYS A 135 -9.62 -16.99 19.67
C LYS A 135 -10.79 -16.08 20.04
N ASN A 136 -10.63 -15.38 21.15
CA ASN A 136 -11.61 -14.39 21.60
C ASN A 136 -11.34 -13.03 20.89
N CYS A 137 -11.59 -13.01 19.59
CA CYS A 137 -11.52 -11.80 18.78
C CYS A 137 -12.45 -11.90 17.57
N THR A 138 -12.75 -10.75 16.99
CA THR A 138 -13.52 -10.60 15.76
C THR A 138 -12.58 -10.08 14.65
N VAL A 139 -12.66 -10.69 13.48
CA VAL A 139 -12.02 -10.22 12.23
C VAL A 139 -13.13 -9.78 11.29
N LEU A 140 -13.13 -8.53 10.88
CA LEU A 140 -14.19 -7.94 10.06
C LEU A 140 -13.59 -7.04 8.98
N MET A 141 -13.85 -7.35 7.71
CA MET A 141 -13.54 -6.44 6.61
C MET A 141 -14.56 -5.29 6.59
N ASP A 142 -14.06 -4.07 6.48
CA ASP A 142 -14.86 -2.84 6.53
C ASP A 142 -14.82 -2.13 5.17
N ASP A 143 -15.76 -2.44 4.30
CA ASP A 143 -15.89 -1.84 2.98
C ASP A 143 -16.44 -0.41 2.98
N ASP A 144 -17.11 0.02 4.07
CA ASP A 144 -17.55 1.41 4.23
C ASP A 144 -16.41 2.34 4.64
N LEU A 145 -15.28 1.81 5.12
CA LEU A 145 -14.10 2.61 5.42
C LEU A 145 -13.34 2.93 4.13
N HIS A 146 -13.43 4.17 3.66
CA HIS A 146 -12.69 4.69 2.51
C HIS A 146 -11.32 5.17 2.92
N ASP A 147 -10.38 5.13 1.99
CA ASP A 147 -9.00 5.57 2.18
C ASP A 147 -8.59 6.48 1.02
N MET A 148 -8.25 7.73 1.36
CA MET A 148 -7.76 8.72 0.41
C MET A 148 -6.30 9.05 0.72
N SER A 149 -5.42 8.81 -0.25
CA SER A 149 -3.99 9.09 -0.14
C SER A 149 -3.69 10.51 -0.62
N LEU A 150 -3.35 11.41 0.31
CA LEU A 150 -2.92 12.79 0.03
C LEU A 150 -1.40 12.85 0.18
N GLN A 151 -0.67 12.88 -0.93
CA GLN A 151 0.78 12.72 -0.96
C GLN A 151 1.46 13.94 -1.60
N GLY A 152 2.63 14.30 -1.08
CA GLY A 152 3.47 15.38 -1.57
C GLY A 152 3.79 16.43 -0.51
N PRO A 153 4.80 17.30 -0.75
CA PRO A 153 5.31 18.24 0.26
C PRO A 153 4.25 19.25 0.76
N LYS A 154 3.25 19.57 -0.05
CA LYS A 154 2.16 20.48 0.32
C LYS A 154 1.01 19.82 1.08
N SER A 155 0.97 18.49 1.16
CA SER A 155 -0.08 17.74 1.87
C SER A 155 -0.29 18.23 3.31
N VAL A 156 0.80 18.51 4.01
CA VAL A 156 0.75 18.98 5.39
C VAL A 156 0.16 20.40 5.50
N ASP A 157 0.41 21.27 4.52
CA ASP A 157 -0.10 22.65 4.54
C ASP A 157 -1.62 22.66 4.32
N ILE A 158 -2.12 21.77 3.45
CA ILE A 158 -3.56 21.60 3.19
C ILE A 158 -4.30 21.19 4.47
N LEU A 159 -3.72 20.24 5.22
CA LEU A 159 -4.34 19.71 6.44
C LEU A 159 -4.14 20.59 7.69
N ALA A 160 -3.06 21.36 7.74
CA ALA A 160 -2.65 22.07 8.96
C ALA A 160 -3.63 23.15 9.42
N GLY A 161 -4.42 23.70 8.50
CA GLY A 161 -5.48 24.67 8.84
C GLY A 161 -6.69 24.06 9.54
N GLU A 162 -6.89 22.76 9.37
CA GLU A 162 -8.05 22.01 9.86
C GLU A 162 -7.70 21.12 11.05
N ILE A 163 -6.45 20.59 11.09
CA ILE A 163 -6.03 19.61 12.08
C ILE A 163 -4.86 20.14 12.90
N PRO A 164 -5.11 20.63 14.13
CA PRO A 164 -4.04 21.03 15.03
C PRO A 164 -3.07 19.88 15.31
N GLY A 165 -1.76 20.16 15.25
CA GLY A 165 -0.71 19.18 15.53
C GLY A 165 -0.36 18.22 14.39
N ILE A 166 -1.01 18.31 13.22
CA ILE A 166 -0.71 17.43 12.08
C ILE A 166 0.74 17.54 11.61
N ARG A 167 1.37 18.70 11.77
CA ARG A 167 2.78 18.93 11.41
C ARG A 167 3.74 18.07 12.23
N ASP A 168 3.37 17.78 13.49
CA ASP A 168 4.16 17.04 14.47
C ASP A 168 3.83 15.54 14.46
N LEU A 169 2.81 15.12 13.70
CA LEU A 169 2.49 13.70 13.56
C LEU A 169 3.72 12.95 13.03
N ALA A 170 4.24 12.01 13.81
CA ALA A 170 5.42 11.24 13.44
C ALA A 170 5.14 10.30 12.25
N TYR A 171 6.18 9.95 11.49
CA TYR A 171 6.08 8.90 10.46
C TYR A 171 5.56 7.60 11.08
N PHE A 172 4.61 6.93 10.43
CA PHE A 172 3.81 5.83 10.99
C PHE A 172 3.03 6.19 12.27
N GLY A 173 2.79 7.48 12.51
CA GLY A 173 1.83 7.95 13.51
C GLY A 173 0.42 8.00 12.92
N LEU A 174 -0.58 7.82 13.77
CA LEU A 174 -1.98 8.00 13.41
C LEU A 174 -2.70 8.84 14.46
N MET A 175 -3.75 9.51 14.05
CA MET A 175 -4.64 10.26 14.94
C MET A 175 -6.09 10.14 14.48
N GLN A 176 -6.99 9.98 15.45
CA GLN A 176 -8.42 10.14 15.23
C GLN A 176 -8.78 11.60 15.49
N THR A 177 -9.42 12.25 14.53
CA THR A 177 -9.68 13.69 14.56
C THR A 177 -10.88 14.05 13.70
N ARG A 178 -11.07 15.34 13.46
CA ARG A 178 -12.09 15.83 12.51
C ARG A 178 -11.40 16.62 11.40
N LEU A 179 -11.85 16.39 10.18
CA LEU A 179 -11.42 17.10 8.99
C LEU A 179 -12.67 17.66 8.29
N PHE A 180 -12.73 18.97 8.07
CA PHE A 180 -13.91 19.66 7.51
C PHE A 180 -15.23 19.29 8.22
N GLY A 181 -15.16 19.14 9.55
CA GLY A 181 -16.33 18.79 10.37
C GLY A 181 -16.74 17.30 10.34
N ARG A 182 -16.00 16.40 9.69
CA ARG A 182 -16.25 14.97 9.62
C ARG A 182 -15.20 14.19 10.44
N ASP A 183 -15.63 13.08 11.04
CA ASP A 183 -14.73 12.21 11.79
C ASP A 183 -13.85 11.42 10.84
N VAL A 184 -12.54 11.47 11.07
CA VAL A 184 -11.52 10.79 10.26
C VAL A 184 -10.44 10.17 11.13
N MET A 185 -9.78 9.16 10.61
CA MET A 185 -8.46 8.75 11.05
C MET A 185 -7.44 9.22 10.02
N ILE A 186 -6.41 9.92 10.47
CA ILE A 186 -5.29 10.34 9.64
C ILE A 186 -4.07 9.52 10.02
N SER A 187 -3.42 8.91 9.03
CA SER A 187 -2.13 8.25 9.19
C SER A 187 -1.06 8.96 8.39
N ARG A 188 0.15 9.10 8.97
CA ARG A 188 1.32 9.58 8.21
C ARG A 188 2.02 8.40 7.55
N THR A 189 1.36 7.86 6.55
CA THR A 189 1.78 6.75 5.69
C THR A 189 1.58 7.13 4.23
N GLY A 190 2.08 6.32 3.31
CA GLY A 190 1.93 6.51 1.87
C GLY A 190 2.87 5.62 1.07
N TYR A 191 2.66 5.60 -0.24
CA TYR A 191 3.33 4.70 -1.19
C TYR A 191 4.07 5.45 -2.30
N THR A 192 4.56 6.66 -2.00
CA THR A 192 5.15 7.57 -3.00
C THR A 192 6.58 7.99 -2.70
N GLY A 193 7.09 7.70 -1.50
CA GLY A 193 8.35 8.23 -1.00
C GLY A 193 8.29 9.67 -0.52
N GLU A 194 7.22 10.40 -0.80
CA GLU A 194 7.02 11.77 -0.33
C GLU A 194 6.35 11.81 1.06
N ARG A 195 6.45 12.98 1.70
CA ARG A 195 5.61 13.24 2.87
C ARG A 195 4.16 13.25 2.46
N GLY A 196 3.35 12.43 3.11
CA GLY A 196 1.94 12.33 2.83
C GLY A 196 1.14 11.79 3.98
N TYR A 197 -0.16 11.68 3.75
CA TYR A 197 -1.13 11.20 4.72
C TYR A 197 -2.18 10.35 4.03
N GLU A 198 -2.63 9.31 4.71
CA GLU A 198 -3.81 8.54 4.37
C GLU A 198 -4.97 8.99 5.25
N ILE A 199 -6.09 9.30 4.61
CA ILE A 199 -7.30 9.87 5.23
C ILE A 199 -8.38 8.80 5.20
N PHE A 200 -8.62 8.17 6.33
CA PHE A 200 -9.66 7.17 6.48
C PHE A 200 -10.95 7.81 6.95
N CYS A 201 -12.05 7.58 6.23
CA CYS A 201 -13.38 8.10 6.58
C CYS A 201 -14.49 7.13 6.18
N ARG A 202 -15.70 7.37 6.67
CA ARG A 202 -16.88 6.62 6.23
C ARG A 202 -17.31 7.05 4.84
N GLY A 203 -17.85 6.10 4.04
CA GLY A 203 -18.27 6.36 2.67
C GLY A 203 -19.23 7.53 2.51
N LYS A 204 -20.15 7.72 3.46
CA LYS A 204 -21.07 8.88 3.49
C LYS A 204 -20.37 10.24 3.57
N ASP A 205 -19.14 10.29 4.07
CA ASP A 205 -18.35 11.50 4.26
C ASP A 205 -17.24 11.65 3.20
N ALA A 206 -16.95 10.60 2.42
CA ALA A 206 -15.82 10.56 1.50
C ALA A 206 -15.86 11.67 0.44
N VAL A 207 -17.02 11.87 -0.20
CA VAL A 207 -17.21 12.94 -1.20
C VAL A 207 -16.98 14.32 -0.60
N HIS A 208 -17.54 14.57 0.59
CA HIS A 208 -17.35 15.83 1.27
C HIS A 208 -15.89 16.13 1.58
N ILE A 209 -15.14 15.11 2.05
CA ILE A 209 -13.72 15.26 2.36
C ILE A 209 -12.91 15.45 1.08
N TRP A 210 -13.15 14.67 0.05
CA TRP A 210 -12.50 14.77 -1.26
C TRP A 210 -12.62 16.18 -1.84
N ASP A 211 -13.85 16.68 -1.94
CA ASP A 211 -14.14 17.99 -2.52
C ASP A 211 -13.48 19.12 -1.71
N ASN A 212 -13.55 19.06 -0.36
CA ASN A 212 -12.94 20.11 0.48
C ASN A 212 -11.41 20.05 0.50
N VAL A 213 -10.77 18.88 0.38
CA VAL A 213 -9.31 18.79 0.21
C VAL A 213 -8.89 19.48 -1.08
N LEU A 214 -9.60 19.23 -2.19
CA LEU A 214 -9.30 19.85 -3.48
C LEU A 214 -9.58 21.37 -3.45
N GLU A 215 -10.69 21.80 -2.89
CA GLU A 215 -11.02 23.23 -2.73
C GLU A 215 -9.98 23.96 -1.88
N LYS A 216 -9.60 23.37 -0.73
CA LYS A 216 -8.63 23.95 0.20
C LYS A 216 -7.24 24.05 -0.39
N GLY A 217 -6.82 23.02 -1.12
CA GLY A 217 -5.51 22.97 -1.75
C GLY A 217 -5.41 23.80 -3.02
N GLY A 218 -6.52 24.05 -3.72
CA GLY A 218 -6.54 24.83 -4.96
C GLY A 218 -5.47 24.35 -5.94
N ASP A 219 -4.59 25.26 -6.37
CA ASP A 219 -3.51 24.96 -7.31
C ASP A 219 -2.37 24.08 -6.72
N ASP A 220 -2.37 23.89 -5.40
CA ASP A 220 -1.36 23.06 -4.70
C ASP A 220 -1.76 21.57 -4.59
N VAL A 221 -2.95 21.18 -5.05
CA VAL A 221 -3.40 19.79 -5.07
C VAL A 221 -4.18 19.48 -6.33
N ARG A 222 -4.06 18.21 -6.79
CA ARG A 222 -4.91 17.72 -7.89
C ARG A 222 -5.31 16.25 -7.66
N PRO A 223 -6.45 15.81 -8.23
CA PRO A 223 -6.73 14.40 -8.34
C PRO A 223 -5.66 13.70 -9.19
N THR A 224 -5.06 12.64 -8.68
CA THR A 224 -4.05 11.85 -9.38
C THR A 224 -4.56 10.46 -9.67
N GLN A 225 -4.23 9.94 -10.84
CA GLN A 225 -4.61 8.61 -11.29
C GLN A 225 -3.75 7.53 -10.59
N PHE A 226 -4.34 6.33 -10.41
CA PHE A 226 -3.69 5.24 -9.70
C PHE A 226 -2.41 4.76 -10.39
N SER A 227 -2.39 4.72 -11.73
CA SER A 227 -1.22 4.32 -12.53
C SER A 227 0.04 5.14 -12.26
N THR A 228 -0.09 6.39 -11.79
CA THR A 228 1.07 7.23 -11.43
C THR A 228 1.84 6.67 -10.22
N LEU A 229 1.19 5.84 -9.38
CA LEU A 229 1.87 5.22 -8.24
C LEU A 229 3.05 4.35 -8.66
N ASP A 230 3.01 3.70 -9.82
CA ASP A 230 4.11 2.84 -10.25
C ASP A 230 5.42 3.62 -10.43
N MET A 231 5.36 4.83 -10.99
CA MET A 231 6.54 5.69 -11.10
C MET A 231 7.11 6.05 -9.73
N LEU A 232 6.23 6.48 -8.84
CA LEU A 232 6.59 7.00 -7.52
C LEU A 232 7.14 5.90 -6.59
N ARG A 233 6.49 4.72 -6.59
CA ARG A 233 6.86 3.59 -5.76
C ARG A 233 8.16 2.94 -6.20
N ILE A 234 8.42 2.85 -7.53
CA ILE A 234 9.67 2.31 -8.08
C ILE A 234 10.86 3.18 -7.69
N GLU A 235 10.75 4.50 -7.85
CA GLU A 235 11.80 5.44 -7.41
C GLU A 235 12.08 5.35 -5.91
N SER A 236 11.07 4.99 -5.13
CA SER A 236 11.15 4.84 -3.67
C SER A 236 11.52 3.42 -3.24
N TYR A 237 11.77 2.52 -4.19
CA TYR A 237 12.09 1.11 -3.95
C TYR A 237 11.01 0.38 -3.14
N LEU A 238 9.74 0.64 -3.45
CA LEU A 238 8.59 0.00 -2.82
C LEU A 238 8.03 -1.09 -3.73
N LEU A 239 7.94 -2.30 -3.18
CA LEU A 239 7.47 -3.47 -3.90
C LEU A 239 5.94 -3.43 -4.06
N PHE A 240 5.44 -3.91 -5.18
CA PHE A 240 4.03 -4.15 -5.46
C PHE A 240 3.72 -5.64 -5.58
N TYR A 241 2.94 -6.18 -4.65
CA TYR A 241 2.50 -7.58 -4.70
C TYR A 241 1.19 -7.71 -5.51
N PRO A 242 1.08 -8.66 -6.44
CA PRO A 242 2.08 -9.65 -6.89
C PRO A 242 2.92 -9.19 -8.10
N GLY A 243 2.88 -7.91 -8.45
CA GLY A 243 3.42 -7.38 -9.70
C GLY A 243 4.93 -7.51 -9.86
N ASP A 244 5.70 -7.52 -8.77
CA ASP A 244 7.17 -7.53 -8.82
C ASP A 244 7.80 -8.89 -8.45
N ASN A 245 7.02 -9.95 -8.40
CA ASN A 245 7.51 -11.24 -7.90
C ASN A 245 7.25 -12.43 -8.85
N SER A 246 7.64 -13.63 -8.44
CA SER A 246 7.51 -14.83 -9.26
C SER A 246 6.06 -15.26 -9.54
N GLU A 247 5.07 -14.70 -8.86
CA GLU A 247 3.65 -14.88 -9.18
C GLU A 247 3.32 -14.28 -10.56
N THR A 248 3.94 -13.15 -10.89
CA THR A 248 3.79 -12.49 -12.19
C THR A 248 4.91 -12.87 -13.17
N PHE A 249 6.13 -13.12 -12.66
CA PHE A 249 7.31 -13.45 -13.44
C PHE A 249 7.84 -14.84 -13.05
N PRO A 250 7.13 -15.94 -13.38
CA PRO A 250 7.50 -17.29 -12.97
C PRO A 250 8.83 -17.73 -13.57
N PHE A 251 9.54 -18.58 -12.83
CA PHE A 251 10.71 -19.29 -13.33
C PHE A 251 10.25 -20.51 -14.16
N ASP A 252 11.07 -20.91 -15.14
CA ASP A 252 10.73 -22.04 -16.02
C ASP A 252 10.72 -23.37 -15.26
N ASP A 253 11.66 -23.57 -14.34
CA ASP A 253 11.93 -24.84 -13.67
C ASP A 253 11.70 -24.82 -12.15
N GLU A 254 11.16 -23.74 -11.58
CA GLU A 254 10.98 -23.60 -10.14
C GLU A 254 9.55 -23.15 -9.78
N PRO A 255 9.03 -23.58 -8.62
CA PRO A 255 7.71 -23.16 -8.17
C PRO A 255 7.66 -21.65 -7.87
N CYS A 256 6.51 -21.06 -8.13
CA CYS A 256 6.20 -19.70 -7.71
C CYS A 256 6.23 -19.55 -6.18
N GLY A 257 6.33 -18.30 -5.75
CA GLY A 257 6.41 -17.93 -4.35
C GLY A 257 7.85 -17.59 -3.93
N ASP A 258 8.00 -16.44 -3.31
CA ASP A 258 9.28 -15.82 -3.00
C ASP A 258 9.49 -15.63 -1.51
N THR A 259 10.73 -15.67 -1.09
CA THR A 259 11.10 -15.39 0.31
C THR A 259 11.34 -13.89 0.52
N LEU A 260 11.23 -13.42 1.75
CA LEU A 260 11.55 -12.02 2.07
C LEU A 260 13.01 -11.67 1.78
N TRP A 261 13.92 -12.67 1.83
CA TRP A 261 15.35 -12.51 1.48
C TRP A 261 15.55 -12.23 -0.01
N GLU A 262 14.73 -12.83 -0.87
CA GLU A 262 14.72 -12.61 -2.32
C GLU A 262 14.16 -11.24 -2.67
N LEU A 263 13.07 -10.83 -1.99
CA LEU A 263 12.36 -9.58 -2.23
C LEU A 263 12.99 -8.36 -1.55
N GLY A 264 14.00 -8.55 -0.68
CA GLY A 264 14.59 -7.47 0.11
C GLY A 264 13.63 -6.92 1.19
N LEU A 265 12.66 -7.73 1.62
CA LEU A 265 11.67 -7.40 2.65
C LEU A 265 11.99 -8.00 4.02
N ASP A 266 13.16 -8.59 4.21
CA ASP A 266 13.58 -9.19 5.48
C ASP A 266 13.63 -8.17 6.64
N PHE A 267 13.80 -6.88 6.35
CA PHE A 267 13.69 -5.80 7.33
C PHE A 267 12.30 -5.69 7.98
N THR A 268 11.27 -6.28 7.38
CA THR A 268 9.90 -6.32 7.94
C THR A 268 9.78 -7.30 9.11
N VAL A 269 10.72 -8.23 9.25
CA VAL A 269 10.75 -9.16 10.37
C VAL A 269 11.35 -8.45 11.58
N SER A 270 10.60 -8.37 12.68
CA SER A 270 11.15 -7.79 13.91
C SER A 270 12.33 -8.64 14.43
N PRO A 271 13.39 -8.01 15.00
CA PRO A 271 14.48 -8.75 15.62
C PRO A 271 13.96 -9.79 16.63
N ASP A 272 14.51 -10.98 16.58
CA ASP A 272 14.17 -12.11 17.47
C ASP A 272 12.69 -12.52 17.45
N LYS A 273 11.96 -12.16 16.37
CA LYS A 273 10.57 -12.54 16.20
C LYS A 273 10.46 -14.02 15.85
N GLU A 274 9.79 -14.76 16.71
CA GLU A 274 9.46 -16.17 16.51
C GLU A 274 7.94 -16.38 16.45
N GLY A 275 7.53 -17.57 16.07
CA GLY A 275 6.14 -18.02 16.20
C GLY A 275 5.15 -17.44 15.20
N PHE A 276 5.54 -16.62 14.21
CA PHE A 276 4.65 -16.25 13.11
C PHE A 276 4.54 -17.38 12.08
N ILE A 277 3.49 -17.37 11.27
CA ILE A 277 3.27 -18.38 10.23
C ILE A 277 4.45 -18.35 9.25
N GLY A 278 5.05 -19.51 9.00
CA GLY A 278 6.20 -19.68 8.09
C GLY A 278 7.56 -19.29 8.68
N ALA A 279 7.65 -18.92 9.97
CA ALA A 279 8.91 -18.45 10.58
C ALA A 279 10.07 -19.42 10.42
N GLU A 280 9.88 -20.72 10.69
CA GLU A 280 10.92 -21.74 10.56
C GLU A 280 11.48 -21.81 9.15
N ASN A 281 10.61 -21.86 8.14
CA ASN A 281 11.01 -21.91 6.74
C ASN A 281 11.61 -20.59 6.26
N HIS A 282 11.11 -19.45 6.76
CA HIS A 282 11.73 -18.13 6.50
C HIS A 282 13.19 -18.10 6.95
N TYR A 283 13.47 -18.48 8.20
CA TYR A 283 14.84 -18.49 8.70
C TYR A 283 15.72 -19.55 8.03
N ALA A 284 15.17 -20.73 7.69
CA ALA A 284 15.89 -21.78 7.00
C ALA A 284 16.25 -21.43 5.54
N SER A 285 15.57 -20.47 4.92
CA SER A 285 15.81 -20.03 3.54
C SER A 285 16.90 -18.95 3.40
N LYS A 286 17.37 -18.38 4.51
CA LYS A 286 18.43 -17.38 4.50
C LYS A 286 19.71 -17.90 3.85
N GLY A 287 20.24 -17.14 2.89
CA GLY A 287 21.44 -17.52 2.14
C GLY A 287 21.18 -18.56 1.03
N LYS A 288 19.92 -18.82 0.70
CA LYS A 288 19.50 -19.71 -0.39
C LYS A 288 18.63 -18.97 -1.42
N GLU A 289 18.83 -17.66 -1.53
CA GLU A 289 18.07 -16.80 -2.44
C GLU A 289 18.37 -17.22 -3.90
N ARG A 290 17.33 -17.48 -4.69
CA ARG A 290 17.40 -17.78 -6.12
C ARG A 290 17.71 -16.55 -6.95
N PHE A 291 17.23 -15.37 -6.48
CA PHE A 291 17.37 -14.07 -7.12
C PHE A 291 17.36 -12.95 -6.07
N LYS A 292 17.54 -11.72 -6.54
CA LYS A 292 17.28 -10.50 -5.77
C LYS A 292 16.66 -9.44 -6.65
N ILE A 293 15.82 -8.61 -6.08
CA ILE A 293 15.26 -7.43 -6.76
C ILE A 293 16.25 -6.28 -6.66
N PHE A 294 16.49 -5.60 -7.78
CA PHE A 294 17.33 -4.43 -7.88
C PHE A 294 16.62 -3.30 -8.63
N GLY A 295 16.78 -2.08 -8.14
CA GLY A 295 16.49 -0.89 -8.94
C GLY A 295 17.62 -0.67 -9.95
N VAL A 296 17.26 -0.50 -11.23
CA VAL A 296 18.22 -0.23 -12.32
C VAL A 296 17.91 1.14 -12.89
N LYS A 297 18.95 1.98 -13.01
CA LYS A 297 18.87 3.26 -13.72
C LYS A 297 19.68 3.16 -15.00
N LEU A 298 19.06 3.45 -16.13
CA LEU A 298 19.76 3.49 -17.41
C LEU A 298 20.71 4.71 -17.48
N CYS A 299 21.87 4.52 -18.06
CA CYS A 299 22.91 5.57 -18.19
C CYS A 299 22.64 6.54 -19.34
N ASP A 300 21.93 6.08 -20.37
CA ASP A 300 21.60 6.86 -21.56
C ASP A 300 20.09 6.95 -21.73
N SER A 301 19.61 7.98 -22.42
CA SER A 301 18.21 8.15 -22.81
C SER A 301 17.84 7.11 -23.87
N MET A 302 17.71 5.88 -23.43
CA MET A 302 17.19 4.80 -24.26
C MET A 302 15.68 4.74 -24.13
N ASP A 303 15.07 4.13 -25.13
CA ASP A 303 13.66 3.80 -25.13
C ASP A 303 13.23 3.11 -23.83
N GLN A 304 11.95 3.25 -23.47
CA GLN A 304 11.37 2.64 -22.29
C GLN A 304 11.81 1.18 -22.09
N MET A 305 12.22 0.84 -20.86
CA MET A 305 12.39 -0.56 -20.50
C MET A 305 11.02 -1.25 -20.51
N GLU A 306 10.87 -2.23 -21.39
CA GLU A 306 9.63 -2.99 -21.47
C GLU A 306 9.57 -4.03 -20.35
N MET A 307 8.38 -4.19 -19.72
CA MET A 307 8.10 -5.33 -18.85
C MET A 307 8.39 -6.63 -19.61
N PHE A 308 8.88 -7.64 -18.88
CA PHE A 308 9.31 -8.94 -19.40
C PHE A 308 10.58 -8.91 -20.28
N ALA A 309 11.20 -7.75 -20.52
CA ALA A 309 12.47 -7.70 -21.19
C ALA A 309 13.54 -8.46 -20.39
N ARG A 310 14.34 -9.29 -21.10
CA ARG A 310 15.41 -10.07 -20.45
C ARG A 310 16.65 -9.21 -20.22
N VAL A 311 17.24 -9.36 -19.05
CA VAL A 311 18.47 -8.69 -18.65
C VAL A 311 19.64 -9.63 -18.87
N HIS A 312 20.68 -9.18 -19.61
CA HIS A 312 21.86 -9.95 -19.90
C HIS A 312 23.10 -9.29 -19.30
N ALA A 313 23.97 -10.06 -18.68
CA ALA A 313 25.29 -9.66 -18.24
C ALA A 313 26.34 -10.66 -18.79
N ASP A 314 27.39 -10.18 -19.42
CA ASP A 314 28.44 -10.99 -20.06
C ASP A 314 27.89 -12.08 -21.00
N GLY A 315 26.81 -11.77 -21.72
CA GLY A 315 26.16 -12.70 -22.66
C GLY A 315 25.30 -13.78 -22.02
N LYS A 316 25.12 -13.73 -20.69
CA LYS A 316 24.24 -14.64 -19.95
C LYS A 316 22.95 -13.93 -19.58
N ASP A 317 21.84 -14.65 -19.66
CA ASP A 317 20.57 -14.21 -19.10
C ASP A 317 20.67 -14.23 -17.56
N VAL A 318 20.43 -13.06 -16.94
CA VAL A 318 20.57 -12.87 -15.48
C VAL A 318 19.31 -12.35 -14.82
N GLY A 319 18.25 -12.07 -15.59
CA GLY A 319 17.03 -11.57 -14.99
C GLY A 319 15.99 -11.06 -15.96
N VAL A 320 14.94 -10.48 -15.40
CA VAL A 320 13.81 -9.91 -16.13
C VAL A 320 13.45 -8.55 -15.58
N ILE A 321 13.01 -7.64 -16.43
CA ILE A 321 12.45 -6.34 -16.01
C ILE A 321 11.02 -6.55 -15.57
N THR A 322 10.72 -6.29 -14.29
CA THR A 322 9.37 -6.38 -13.74
C THR A 322 8.57 -5.12 -14.06
N TYR A 323 9.19 -3.95 -13.89
CA TYR A 323 8.64 -2.66 -14.29
C TYR A 323 9.72 -1.77 -14.89
N GLY A 324 9.38 -1.05 -15.97
CA GLY A 324 10.23 -0.05 -16.59
C GLY A 324 9.44 1.23 -16.80
N LEU A 325 9.94 2.33 -16.23
CA LEU A 325 9.32 3.64 -16.34
C LEU A 325 10.37 4.69 -16.66
N SER A 326 9.99 5.69 -17.45
CA SER A 326 10.80 6.88 -17.68
C SER A 326 10.44 7.92 -16.62
N SER A 327 11.37 8.22 -15.71
CA SER A 327 11.31 9.42 -14.88
C SER A 327 12.24 10.45 -15.51
N GLU A 328 11.69 11.56 -16.01
CA GLU A 328 12.48 12.70 -16.48
C GLU A 328 12.96 13.57 -15.32
#